data_524fc750e54d46a08cda3ba58bb5efe3
#
_entry.id   524fc750e54d46a08cda3ba58bb5efe3
#
_cell.length_a   1.000
_cell.length_b   1.000
_cell.length_c   1.000
_cell.angle_alpha   90.00
_cell.angle_beta   90.00
_cell.angle_gamma   90.00
#
_symmetry.space_group_name_H-M   'P 1'
#
loop_
_entity.id
_entity.type
_entity.pdbx_description
1 polymer ?
#
loop_
_entity_poly.entity_id
_entity_poly.type
_entity_poly.pdbx_seq_one_letter_code
_entity_poly.pdbx_strand_id
1 'polypeptide(L)'
;MSSSPSGYCGRFAPTPSGPLHAGSLVAALASWLDARAHHGTWLLRLEDVDRPRCVPGADRLIVQQLATCGLLPDQPPTWQSDHEARYAAALHALAERGWAYPCHCSRSRIEAAQAAAGLLRQRHAPLVYPGTCRPERLAGGAQGLQGPEPLGAACALGSHASPSTPAWRLHVGRVQQALGLPEITHWHDRRLGAQQQALAHEVGDFVLRRADGLWAYQLAVVADDAAQGITHVVRGADLADNTARQLLLQAALGLPTPHYLHTPLVLGADGSKLSKQNGAAALDLHHPLTALNQAATVLGLPAHAGPLPQALADWTGHWARFWEKKTVGCPLTATIQSVGANVAQRMD
;
A
#
# COMPACT_ATOMS: atom_id res chain seq x y z
N MET A 1 -7.93 -22.81 -14.28
CA MET A 1 -8.90 -22.59 -13.18
C MET A 1 -8.11 -22.71 -11.88
N SER A 2 -7.59 -21.62 -11.35
CA SER A 2 -6.88 -21.60 -10.06
C SER A 2 -7.91 -21.38 -8.97
N SER A 3 -8.15 -22.38 -8.15
CA SER A 3 -8.99 -22.27 -6.95
C SER A 3 -8.40 -21.20 -6.03
N SER A 4 -9.17 -20.17 -5.74
CA SER A 4 -8.82 -19.20 -4.69
C SER A 4 -8.52 -20.00 -3.39
N PRO A 5 -7.43 -19.74 -2.70
CA PRO A 5 -7.18 -20.37 -1.42
C PRO A 5 -8.28 -19.92 -0.46
N SER A 6 -9.08 -20.88 0.03
CA SER A 6 -10.21 -20.66 0.96
C SER A 6 -9.76 -20.37 2.38
N GLY A 7 -8.56 -19.80 2.58
CA GLY A 7 -7.98 -19.58 3.89
C GLY A 7 -7.40 -18.17 4.06
N TYR A 8 -7.13 -17.79 5.30
CA TYR A 8 -6.45 -16.55 5.64
C TYR A 8 -5.00 -16.56 5.12
N CYS A 9 -4.61 -15.53 4.38
CA CYS A 9 -3.23 -15.24 4.00
C CYS A 9 -2.91 -13.78 4.35
N GLY A 10 -2.01 -13.58 5.30
CA GLY A 10 -1.51 -12.27 5.71
C GLY A 10 -0.03 -12.10 5.37
N ARG A 11 0.48 -10.87 5.52
CA ARG A 11 1.91 -10.61 5.31
C ARG A 11 2.40 -9.48 6.21
N PHE A 12 3.70 -9.53 6.54
CA PHE A 12 4.48 -8.39 6.97
C PHE A 12 5.37 -7.93 5.81
N ALA A 13 5.36 -6.63 5.51
CA ALA A 13 5.98 -6.11 4.29
C ALA A 13 6.85 -4.87 4.58
N PRO A 14 8.02 -5.04 5.27
CA PRO A 14 8.88 -3.93 5.62
C PRO A 14 9.80 -3.51 4.46
N THR A 15 10.04 -2.19 4.33
CA THR A 15 11.15 -1.68 3.52
C THR A 15 12.48 -1.91 4.27
N PRO A 16 13.52 -2.53 3.64
CA PRO A 16 14.79 -2.80 4.30
C PRO A 16 15.67 -1.52 4.39
N SER A 17 15.17 -0.50 5.07
CA SER A 17 15.83 0.80 5.26
C SER A 17 16.62 0.89 6.57
N GLY A 18 17.03 -0.25 7.15
CA GLY A 18 17.73 -0.43 8.40
C GLY A 18 17.01 -1.40 9.33
N PRO A 19 17.45 -1.58 10.57
CA PRO A 19 16.85 -2.50 11.54
C PRO A 19 15.38 -2.19 11.81
N LEU A 20 14.64 -3.16 12.32
CA LEU A 20 13.29 -2.94 12.83
C LEU A 20 13.32 -1.95 14.01
N HIS A 21 12.27 -1.17 14.14
CA HIS A 21 12.03 -0.29 15.29
C HIS A 21 10.69 -0.68 15.97
N ALA A 22 10.39 -0.07 17.11
CA ALA A 22 9.21 -0.41 17.91
C ALA A 22 7.90 -0.42 17.07
N GLY A 23 7.69 0.60 16.20
CA GLY A 23 6.51 0.65 15.33
C GLY A 23 6.46 -0.49 14.31
N SER A 24 7.61 -0.91 13.76
CA SER A 24 7.69 -2.06 12.86
C SER A 24 7.36 -3.37 13.60
N LEU A 25 7.83 -3.51 14.85
CA LEU A 25 7.55 -4.70 15.65
C LEU A 25 6.07 -4.80 16.02
N VAL A 26 5.40 -3.68 16.31
CA VAL A 26 3.94 -3.65 16.53
C VAL A 26 3.20 -4.19 15.30
N ALA A 27 3.53 -3.71 14.10
CA ALA A 27 2.89 -4.17 12.86
C ALA A 27 3.22 -5.64 12.55
N ALA A 28 4.48 -6.08 12.78
CA ALA A 28 4.89 -7.46 12.60
C ALA A 28 4.15 -8.39 13.56
N LEU A 29 4.13 -8.07 14.86
CA LEU A 29 3.43 -8.85 15.87
C LEU A 29 1.94 -8.94 15.54
N ALA A 30 1.28 -7.81 15.27
CA ALA A 30 -0.15 -7.79 14.96
C ALA A 30 -0.50 -8.64 13.73
N SER A 31 0.28 -8.52 12.63
CA SER A 31 0.03 -9.29 11.41
C SER A 31 0.27 -10.79 11.61
N TRP A 32 1.27 -11.14 12.43
CA TRP A 32 1.56 -12.54 12.78
C TRP A 32 0.44 -13.13 13.67
N LEU A 33 0.04 -12.41 14.74
CA LEU A 33 -1.05 -12.84 15.62
C LEU A 33 -2.36 -13.00 14.86
N ASP A 34 -2.66 -12.08 13.93
CA ASP A 34 -3.88 -12.15 13.13
C ASP A 34 -3.89 -13.39 12.23
N ALA A 35 -2.76 -13.72 11.61
CA ALA A 35 -2.64 -14.95 10.83
C ALA A 35 -2.78 -16.21 11.70
N ARG A 36 -2.13 -16.25 12.85
CA ARG A 36 -2.20 -17.40 13.76
C ARG A 36 -3.60 -17.58 14.36
N ALA A 37 -4.28 -16.48 14.73
CA ALA A 37 -5.64 -16.52 15.25
C ALA A 37 -6.66 -17.08 14.23
N HIS A 38 -6.39 -16.93 12.94
CA HIS A 38 -7.21 -17.48 11.86
C HIS A 38 -6.68 -18.81 11.30
N HIS A 39 -5.69 -19.43 11.93
CA HIS A 39 -5.02 -20.66 11.45
C HIS A 39 -4.51 -20.51 9.99
N GLY A 40 -4.12 -19.29 9.64
CA GLY A 40 -3.73 -18.91 8.28
C GLY A 40 -2.23 -18.86 8.06
N THR A 41 -1.87 -18.51 6.83
CA THR A 41 -0.49 -18.34 6.38
C THR A 41 -0.04 -16.90 6.63
N TRP A 42 1.20 -16.74 7.13
CA TRP A 42 1.85 -15.46 7.29
C TRP A 42 3.14 -15.39 6.46
N LEU A 43 3.21 -14.42 5.56
CA LEU A 43 4.32 -14.23 4.63
C LEU A 43 5.20 -13.04 5.04
N LEU A 44 6.46 -13.08 4.63
CA LEU A 44 7.39 -11.97 4.73
C LEU A 44 7.79 -11.50 3.33
N ARG A 45 7.52 -10.24 3.01
CA ARG A 45 7.94 -9.60 1.77
C ARG A 45 8.80 -8.38 2.05
N LEU A 46 10.03 -8.36 1.55
CA LEU A 46 10.94 -7.23 1.65
C LEU A 46 10.60 -6.24 0.52
N GLU A 47 10.17 -5.02 0.89
CA GLU A 47 9.77 -3.99 -0.08
C GLU A 47 10.97 -3.12 -0.45
N ASP A 48 11.80 -3.63 -1.34
CA ASP A 48 13.10 -3.08 -1.75
C ASP A 48 13.10 -2.37 -3.12
N VAL A 49 11.93 -2.10 -3.70
CA VAL A 49 11.82 -1.36 -4.98
C VAL A 49 12.29 0.10 -4.88
N ASP A 50 12.23 0.71 -3.70
CA ASP A 50 12.78 2.04 -3.45
C ASP A 50 14.26 1.92 -3.02
N ARG A 51 15.07 1.49 -3.98
CA ARG A 51 16.51 1.18 -3.77
C ARG A 51 17.28 2.27 -3.02
N PRO A 52 17.07 3.59 -3.27
CA PRO A 52 17.77 4.65 -2.54
C PRO A 52 17.52 4.66 -1.04
N ARG A 53 16.41 4.10 -0.57
CA ARG A 53 16.11 3.98 0.86
C ARG A 53 16.58 2.66 1.48
N CYS A 54 16.97 1.69 0.66
CA CYS A 54 17.42 0.40 1.14
C CYS A 54 18.87 0.47 1.64
N VAL A 55 19.12 -0.15 2.79
CA VAL A 55 20.46 -0.24 3.38
C VAL A 55 20.97 -1.67 3.14
N PRO A 56 22.18 -1.83 2.58
CA PRO A 56 22.76 -3.15 2.34
C PRO A 56 22.76 -4.01 3.62
N GLY A 57 22.25 -5.25 3.51
CA GLY A 57 22.17 -6.20 4.62
C GLY A 57 21.00 -5.98 5.59
N ALA A 58 20.24 -4.89 5.46
CA ALA A 58 19.09 -4.63 6.33
C ALA A 58 17.96 -5.67 6.15
N ASP A 59 17.81 -6.20 4.96
CA ASP A 59 16.90 -7.30 4.66
C ASP A 59 17.17 -8.53 5.51
N ARG A 60 18.44 -9.00 5.51
CA ARG A 60 18.89 -10.16 6.34
C ARG A 60 18.74 -9.85 7.82
N LEU A 61 19.09 -8.63 8.24
CA LEU A 61 18.94 -8.20 9.62
C LEU A 61 17.47 -8.24 10.07
N ILE A 62 16.52 -7.78 9.24
CA ILE A 62 15.08 -7.85 9.53
C ILE A 62 14.63 -9.30 9.69
N VAL A 63 15.02 -10.20 8.78
CA VAL A 63 14.71 -11.63 8.88
C VAL A 63 15.22 -12.21 10.19
N GLN A 64 16.47 -11.91 10.56
CA GLN A 64 17.07 -12.36 11.81
C GLN A 64 16.34 -11.80 13.04
N GLN A 65 16.00 -10.51 13.04
CA GLN A 65 15.28 -9.88 14.14
C GLN A 65 13.90 -10.50 14.35
N LEU A 66 13.16 -10.78 13.28
CA LEU A 66 11.88 -11.47 13.34
C LEU A 66 12.04 -12.89 13.91
N ALA A 67 13.05 -13.63 13.45
CA ALA A 67 13.35 -14.96 13.96
C ALA A 67 13.69 -14.95 15.46
N THR A 68 14.48 -13.97 15.92
CA THR A 68 14.80 -13.77 17.35
C THR A 68 13.52 -13.50 18.17
N CYS A 69 12.54 -12.83 17.59
CA CYS A 69 11.21 -12.61 18.19
C CYS A 69 10.26 -13.81 18.07
N GLY A 70 10.66 -14.92 17.46
CA GLY A 70 9.79 -16.08 17.20
C GLY A 70 8.74 -15.85 16.12
N LEU A 71 8.82 -14.74 15.37
CA LEU A 71 7.90 -14.39 14.28
C LEU A 71 8.41 -14.98 12.97
N LEU A 72 8.23 -16.28 12.79
CA LEU A 72 8.71 -17.01 11.61
C LEU A 72 7.66 -16.99 10.50
N PRO A 73 8.05 -16.66 9.25
CA PRO A 73 7.16 -16.77 8.09
C PRO A 73 6.97 -18.24 7.70
N ASP A 74 5.79 -18.56 7.13
CA ASP A 74 5.44 -19.92 6.72
C ASP A 74 6.05 -20.34 5.37
N GLN A 75 6.58 -19.37 4.62
CA GLN A 75 7.28 -19.57 3.35
C GLN A 75 8.57 -18.75 3.33
N PRO A 76 9.54 -19.07 2.47
CA PRO A 76 10.74 -18.26 2.30
C PRO A 76 10.36 -16.78 2.02
N PRO A 77 11.11 -15.82 2.60
CA PRO A 77 10.92 -14.42 2.30
C PRO A 77 11.05 -14.13 0.80
N THR A 78 10.31 -13.13 0.31
CA THR A 78 10.37 -12.66 -1.07
C THR A 78 10.82 -11.21 -1.13
N TRP A 79 11.42 -10.79 -2.24
CA TRP A 79 11.85 -9.42 -2.49
C TRP A 79 11.06 -8.82 -3.64
N GLN A 80 10.63 -7.58 -3.51
CA GLN A 80 9.89 -6.89 -4.57
C GLN A 80 10.74 -6.68 -5.83
N SER A 81 12.04 -6.48 -5.68
CA SER A 81 12.97 -6.32 -6.81
C SER A 81 13.01 -7.52 -7.74
N ASP A 82 12.62 -8.72 -7.28
CA ASP A 82 12.55 -9.92 -8.11
C ASP A 82 11.29 -9.94 -9.01
N HIS A 83 10.37 -9.00 -8.82
CA HIS A 83 9.05 -9.03 -9.46
C HIS A 83 8.77 -7.82 -10.39
N GLU A 84 9.79 -7.10 -10.84
CA GLU A 84 9.64 -5.91 -11.69
C GLU A 84 8.83 -6.16 -12.97
N ALA A 85 8.93 -7.35 -13.56
CA ALA A 85 8.14 -7.74 -14.73
C ALA A 85 6.62 -7.72 -14.47
N ARG A 86 6.21 -8.09 -13.25
CA ARG A 86 4.79 -8.04 -12.81
C ARG A 86 4.27 -6.61 -12.78
N TYR A 87 5.07 -5.69 -12.25
CA TYR A 87 4.71 -4.26 -12.19
C TYR A 87 4.66 -3.63 -13.56
N ALA A 88 5.59 -4.02 -14.45
CA ALA A 88 5.59 -3.58 -15.84
C ALA A 88 4.33 -4.05 -16.58
N ALA A 89 3.92 -5.30 -16.42
CA ALA A 89 2.71 -5.85 -17.01
C ALA A 89 1.44 -5.13 -16.47
N ALA A 90 1.38 -4.86 -15.16
CA ALA A 90 0.27 -4.13 -14.56
C ALA A 90 0.18 -2.69 -15.08
N LEU A 91 1.32 -1.98 -15.17
CA LEU A 91 1.36 -0.63 -15.75
C LEU A 91 0.94 -0.64 -17.23
N HIS A 92 1.42 -1.62 -18.00
CA HIS A 92 1.06 -1.76 -19.42
C HIS A 92 -0.45 -1.94 -19.59
N ALA A 93 -1.06 -2.85 -18.85
CA ALA A 93 -2.50 -3.09 -18.88
C ALA A 93 -3.34 -1.83 -18.54
N LEU A 94 -2.86 -1.00 -17.60
CA LEU A 94 -3.50 0.28 -17.28
C LEU A 94 -3.31 1.31 -18.41
N ALA A 95 -2.13 1.34 -19.03
CA ALA A 95 -1.81 2.26 -20.12
C ALA A 95 -2.59 1.94 -21.40
N GLU A 96 -2.74 0.66 -21.77
CA GLU A 96 -3.55 0.22 -22.92
C GLU A 96 -5.02 0.63 -22.81
N ARG A 97 -5.56 0.68 -21.57
CA ARG A 97 -6.93 1.17 -21.31
C ARG A 97 -7.01 2.70 -21.26
N GLY A 98 -5.90 3.42 -21.43
CA GLY A 98 -5.82 4.87 -21.27
C GLY A 98 -6.04 5.31 -19.80
N TRP A 99 -5.84 4.42 -18.84
CA TRP A 99 -6.00 4.68 -17.41
C TRP A 99 -4.70 5.10 -16.73
N ALA A 100 -3.57 4.86 -17.37
CA ALA A 100 -2.28 5.41 -16.97
C ALA A 100 -1.71 6.26 -18.10
N TYR A 101 -1.00 7.32 -17.74
CA TYR A 101 -0.42 8.26 -18.70
C TYR A 101 0.94 8.80 -18.23
N PRO A 102 1.83 9.19 -19.17
CA PRO A 102 3.12 9.78 -18.84
C PRO A 102 3.00 11.22 -18.33
N CYS A 103 3.81 11.57 -17.35
CA CYS A 103 3.83 12.88 -16.71
C CYS A 103 5.26 13.40 -16.55
N HIS A 104 5.54 14.58 -17.12
CA HIS A 104 6.85 15.27 -17.06
C HIS A 104 6.90 16.38 -15.99
N CYS A 105 5.89 16.49 -15.13
CA CYS A 105 5.87 17.51 -14.08
C CYS A 105 6.88 17.19 -12.97
N SER A 106 7.80 18.13 -12.71
CA SER A 106 8.58 18.13 -11.48
C SER A 106 7.71 18.50 -10.28
N ARG A 107 8.20 18.21 -9.06
CA ARG A 107 7.50 18.59 -7.82
C ARG A 107 7.26 20.10 -7.76
N SER A 108 8.27 20.91 -8.12
CA SER A 108 8.15 22.37 -8.15
C SER A 108 7.10 22.87 -9.14
N ARG A 109 6.98 22.24 -10.32
CA ARG A 109 5.92 22.57 -11.29
C ARG A 109 4.52 22.25 -10.75
N ILE A 110 4.37 21.15 -10.02
CA ILE A 110 3.09 20.79 -9.38
C ILE A 110 2.74 21.81 -8.29
N GLU A 111 3.72 22.20 -7.46
CA GLU A 111 3.56 23.22 -6.42
C GLU A 111 3.17 24.58 -7.03
N ALA A 112 3.85 25.01 -8.10
CA ALA A 112 3.52 26.23 -8.80
C ALA A 112 2.11 26.22 -9.42
N ALA A 113 1.69 25.10 -10.00
CA ALA A 113 0.35 24.95 -10.57
C ALA A 113 -0.74 24.98 -9.50
N GLN A 114 -0.50 24.40 -8.32
CA GLN A 114 -1.41 24.52 -7.18
C GLN A 114 -1.52 25.96 -6.65
N ALA A 115 -0.39 26.64 -6.50
CA ALA A 115 -0.35 28.03 -6.07
C ALA A 115 -1.13 28.93 -7.04
N ALA A 116 -0.95 28.74 -8.36
CA ALA A 116 -1.68 29.44 -9.40
C ALA A 116 -3.19 29.19 -9.37
N ALA A 117 -3.61 28.00 -8.90
CA ALA A 117 -5.01 27.64 -8.69
C ALA A 117 -5.59 28.16 -7.34
N GLY A 118 -4.84 28.93 -6.57
CA GLY A 118 -5.26 29.45 -5.27
C GLY A 118 -5.32 28.41 -4.16
N LEU A 119 -4.77 27.23 -4.38
CA LEU A 119 -4.73 26.16 -3.38
C LEU A 119 -3.55 26.40 -2.45
N LEU A 120 -3.81 27.02 -1.31
CA LEU A 120 -2.81 27.24 -0.27
C LEU A 120 -2.37 25.90 0.33
N ARG A 121 -1.08 25.63 0.25
CA ARG A 121 -0.49 24.44 0.85
C ARG A 121 -0.58 24.51 2.38
N GLN A 122 -1.36 23.64 2.99
CA GLN A 122 -1.27 23.39 4.41
C GLN A 122 0.05 22.65 4.71
N ARG A 123 0.74 23.03 5.79
CA ARG A 123 1.93 22.31 6.26
C ARG A 123 1.57 20.83 6.44
N HIS A 124 2.37 19.94 5.84
CA HIS A 124 2.20 18.48 5.89
C HIS A 124 1.03 17.89 5.07
N ALA A 125 0.22 18.68 4.38
CA ALA A 125 -0.78 18.13 3.46
C ALA A 125 -0.10 17.49 2.24
N PRO A 126 -0.62 16.36 1.74
CA PRO A 126 -0.13 15.75 0.52
C PRO A 126 -0.30 16.69 -0.67
N LEU A 127 0.65 16.65 -1.60
CA LEU A 127 0.62 17.45 -2.82
C LEU A 127 -0.35 16.80 -3.81
N VAL A 128 -1.56 17.36 -3.93
CA VAL A 128 -2.56 16.86 -4.89
C VAL A 128 -2.14 17.22 -6.31
N TYR A 129 -2.06 16.25 -7.20
CA TYR A 129 -1.66 16.49 -8.58
C TYR A 129 -2.80 17.16 -9.39
N PRO A 130 -2.58 18.32 -10.03
CA PRO A 130 -3.64 19.09 -10.67
C PRO A 130 -4.07 18.56 -12.06
N GLY A 131 -3.49 17.45 -12.52
CA GLY A 131 -3.83 16.85 -13.82
C GLY A 131 -3.22 17.54 -15.03
N THR A 132 -2.11 18.28 -14.89
CA THR A 132 -1.49 19.08 -15.95
C THR A 132 -1.12 18.28 -17.22
N CYS A 133 -0.67 17.01 -17.06
CA CYS A 133 -0.31 16.15 -18.18
C CYS A 133 -1.41 15.15 -18.56
N ARG A 134 -2.63 15.35 -18.12
CA ARG A 134 -3.76 14.51 -18.56
C ARG A 134 -3.95 14.63 -20.07
N PRO A 135 -4.17 13.52 -20.81
CA PRO A 135 -4.31 13.55 -22.26
C PRO A 135 -5.35 14.53 -22.78
N GLU A 136 -6.50 14.65 -22.12
CA GLU A 136 -7.57 15.56 -22.48
C GLU A 136 -7.20 17.05 -22.36
N ARG A 137 -6.30 17.40 -21.45
CA ARG A 137 -5.79 18.78 -21.30
C ARG A 137 -4.75 19.11 -22.36
N LEU A 138 -4.00 18.12 -22.81
CA LEU A 138 -3.02 18.28 -23.88
C LEU A 138 -3.71 18.37 -25.25
N ALA A 139 -4.81 17.63 -25.44
CA ALA A 139 -5.61 17.68 -26.67
C ALA A 139 -6.41 18.98 -26.85
N GLY A 140 -6.78 19.65 -25.77
CA GLY A 140 -7.49 20.95 -25.81
C GLY A 140 -6.69 22.12 -26.36
N GLY A 141 -5.38 21.94 -26.62
CA GLY A 141 -4.50 22.92 -27.26
C GLY A 141 -4.27 22.69 -28.77
N ALA A 142 -4.74 21.58 -29.33
CA ALA A 142 -4.65 21.28 -30.77
C ALA A 142 -5.83 20.41 -31.18
N GLN A 143 -6.70 20.95 -32.03
CA GLN A 143 -7.74 20.16 -32.72
C GLN A 143 -7.05 19.12 -33.59
N GLY A 144 -7.29 17.82 -33.32
CA GLY A 144 -6.80 16.76 -34.17
C GLY A 144 -6.91 15.40 -33.49
N LEU A 145 -8.01 14.70 -33.81
CA LEU A 145 -8.21 13.27 -33.54
C LEU A 145 -7.16 12.46 -34.30
N GLN A 146 -6.35 11.68 -33.58
CA GLN A 146 -5.81 10.43 -34.12
C GLN A 146 -5.48 9.47 -32.97
N GLY A 147 -5.64 8.17 -33.21
CA GLY A 147 -5.64 7.08 -32.27
C GLY A 147 -4.35 6.82 -31.48
N PRO A 148 -4.25 5.74 -30.72
CA PRO A 148 -3.17 5.52 -29.74
C PRO A 148 -1.82 5.42 -30.47
N GLU A 149 -0.98 6.45 -30.26
CA GLU A 149 0.42 6.40 -30.67
C GLU A 149 1.20 5.40 -29.79
N PRO A 150 2.16 4.67 -30.36
CA PRO A 150 2.96 3.72 -29.62
C PRO A 150 3.83 4.45 -28.56
N LEU A 151 4.15 3.74 -27.49
CA LEU A 151 4.99 4.11 -26.33
C LEU A 151 6.28 4.86 -26.73
N GLY A 152 6.20 6.11 -27.12
CA GLY A 152 7.37 6.89 -27.57
C GLY A 152 7.15 8.37 -27.87
N ALA A 153 5.90 8.84 -27.93
CA ALA A 153 5.65 10.24 -28.27
C ALA A 153 5.86 11.16 -27.06
N ALA A 154 6.93 11.93 -27.09
CA ALA A 154 7.29 12.95 -26.12
C ALA A 154 6.21 14.03 -26.04
N CYS A 155 5.78 14.35 -24.83
CA CYS A 155 4.95 15.51 -24.54
C CYS A 155 5.76 16.79 -24.83
N ALA A 156 5.63 17.33 -26.04
CA ALA A 156 6.29 18.56 -26.48
C ALA A 156 5.58 19.76 -25.86
N LEU A 157 6.07 20.24 -24.73
CA LEU A 157 5.80 21.59 -24.23
C LEU A 157 7.05 22.18 -23.60
N GLY A 158 7.66 23.15 -24.33
CA GLY A 158 8.64 24.10 -23.79
C GLY A 158 10.07 23.61 -23.90
N SER A 159 10.82 24.25 -24.84
CA SER A 159 12.27 24.25 -24.97
C SER A 159 12.96 24.44 -23.62
N HIS A 160 13.85 23.54 -23.24
CA HIS A 160 14.76 23.41 -22.11
C HIS A 160 14.39 22.34 -21.08
N ALA A 161 14.41 21.07 -21.48
CA ALA A 161 14.60 19.97 -20.55
C ALA A 161 15.30 18.81 -21.26
N SER A 162 16.35 18.27 -20.65
CA SER A 162 16.90 16.95 -20.96
C SER A 162 15.77 15.92 -21.13
N PRO A 163 15.91 14.89 -21.97
CA PRO A 163 14.93 13.83 -22.14
C PRO A 163 14.87 13.00 -20.85
N SER A 164 14.18 13.51 -19.85
CA SER A 164 13.92 12.76 -18.61
C SER A 164 12.81 11.75 -18.89
N THR A 165 13.03 10.51 -18.50
CA THR A 165 11.99 9.48 -18.51
C THR A 165 10.76 10.01 -17.76
N PRO A 166 9.55 9.92 -18.35
CA PRO A 166 8.35 10.41 -17.66
C PRO A 166 8.01 9.55 -16.44
N ALA A 167 7.48 10.17 -15.40
CA ALA A 167 6.73 9.43 -14.40
C ALA A 167 5.41 8.94 -15.02
N TRP A 168 4.90 7.80 -14.55
CA TRP A 168 3.58 7.30 -14.95
C TRP A 168 2.59 7.52 -13.81
N ARG A 169 1.41 8.04 -14.15
CA ARG A 169 0.34 8.30 -13.18
C ARG A 169 -0.94 7.56 -13.55
N LEU A 170 -1.70 7.14 -12.54
CA LEU A 170 -3.08 6.67 -12.71
C LEU A 170 -4.00 7.88 -12.90
N HIS A 171 -4.87 7.82 -13.89
CA HIS A 171 -5.93 8.80 -14.11
C HIS A 171 -7.16 8.44 -13.25
N VAL A 172 -7.20 8.95 -12.03
CA VAL A 172 -8.22 8.59 -11.02
C VAL A 172 -9.65 8.75 -11.57
N GLY A 173 -9.99 9.94 -12.06
CA GLY A 173 -11.36 10.21 -12.53
C GLY A 173 -11.78 9.34 -13.72
N ARG A 174 -10.85 9.04 -14.67
CA ARG A 174 -11.17 8.16 -15.81
C ARG A 174 -11.43 6.73 -15.38
N VAL A 175 -10.63 6.21 -14.42
CA VAL A 175 -10.85 4.87 -13.87
C VAL A 175 -12.19 4.80 -13.15
N GLN A 176 -12.49 5.78 -12.27
CA GLN A 176 -13.76 5.82 -11.56
C GLN A 176 -14.94 5.85 -12.53
N GLN A 177 -14.90 6.72 -13.55
CA GLN A 177 -15.94 6.82 -14.57
C GLN A 177 -16.10 5.52 -15.37
N ALA A 178 -15.01 4.94 -15.87
CA ALA A 178 -15.03 3.73 -16.69
C ALA A 178 -15.57 2.51 -15.95
N LEU A 179 -15.34 2.44 -14.64
CA LEU A 179 -15.79 1.34 -13.79
C LEU A 179 -17.12 1.63 -13.08
N GLY A 180 -17.73 2.81 -13.28
CA GLY A 180 -18.95 3.20 -12.58
C GLY A 180 -18.77 3.31 -11.06
N LEU A 181 -17.56 3.64 -10.60
CA LEU A 181 -17.26 3.75 -9.17
C LEU A 181 -17.67 5.12 -8.63
N PRO A 182 -18.08 5.20 -7.35
CA PRO A 182 -18.43 6.46 -6.72
C PRO A 182 -17.21 7.38 -6.59
N GLU A 183 -17.46 8.70 -6.55
CA GLU A 183 -16.42 9.71 -6.31
C GLU A 183 -15.72 9.53 -4.97
N ILE A 184 -16.50 9.19 -3.93
CA ILE A 184 -16.00 8.89 -2.60
C ILE A 184 -15.81 7.37 -2.49
N THR A 185 -14.58 6.95 -2.28
CA THR A 185 -14.25 5.55 -2.00
C THR A 185 -14.54 5.26 -0.54
N HIS A 186 -15.39 4.27 -0.27
CA HIS A 186 -15.72 3.81 1.07
C HIS A 186 -15.09 2.43 1.32
N TRP A 187 -14.61 2.21 2.56
CA TRP A 187 -14.18 0.88 3.00
C TRP A 187 -14.38 0.73 4.51
N HIS A 188 -14.32 -0.48 4.98
CA HIS A 188 -14.33 -0.79 6.39
C HIS A 188 -12.96 -1.30 6.83
N ASP A 189 -12.37 -0.64 7.82
CA ASP A 189 -11.17 -1.10 8.50
C ASP A 189 -11.56 -1.79 9.81
N ARG A 190 -11.00 -2.95 10.08
CA ARG A 190 -11.37 -3.75 11.24
C ARG A 190 -11.15 -3.02 12.58
N ARG A 191 -10.17 -2.09 12.66
CA ARG A 191 -9.91 -1.28 13.85
C ARG A 191 -10.50 0.12 13.77
N LEU A 192 -10.31 0.80 12.65
CA LEU A 192 -10.70 2.20 12.48
C LEU A 192 -12.20 2.36 12.18
N GLY A 193 -12.91 1.26 11.82
CA GLY A 193 -14.31 1.28 11.43
C GLY A 193 -14.51 1.77 10.01
N ALA A 194 -15.66 2.41 9.74
CA ALA A 194 -15.98 2.96 8.44
C ALA A 194 -15.02 4.10 8.07
N GLN A 195 -14.46 4.02 6.87
CA GLN A 195 -13.50 4.97 6.31
C GLN A 195 -14.00 5.44 4.95
N GLN A 196 -13.60 6.65 4.56
CA GLN A 196 -13.91 7.21 3.25
C GLN A 196 -12.82 8.16 2.76
N GLN A 197 -12.67 8.28 1.45
CA GLN A 197 -11.77 9.25 0.82
C GLN A 197 -12.24 9.64 -0.58
N ALA A 198 -12.27 10.94 -0.86
CA ALA A 198 -12.51 11.49 -2.19
C ALA A 198 -11.20 11.58 -2.98
N LEU A 199 -10.78 10.46 -3.61
CA LEU A 199 -9.46 10.33 -4.23
C LEU A 199 -9.13 11.42 -5.23
N ALA A 200 -10.09 11.79 -6.09
CA ALA A 200 -9.86 12.80 -7.12
C ALA A 200 -9.51 14.18 -6.53
N HIS A 201 -10.07 14.51 -5.37
CA HIS A 201 -9.90 15.80 -4.71
C HIS A 201 -8.78 15.82 -3.67
N GLU A 202 -8.64 14.75 -2.90
CA GLU A 202 -7.70 14.69 -1.78
C GLU A 202 -6.31 14.21 -2.19
N VAL A 203 -6.22 13.44 -3.28
CA VAL A 203 -4.98 12.82 -3.76
C VAL A 203 -4.64 13.25 -5.18
N GLY A 204 -5.64 13.29 -6.06
CA GLY A 204 -5.47 13.44 -7.50
C GLY A 204 -4.84 12.20 -8.15
N ASP A 205 -4.33 12.38 -9.36
CA ASP A 205 -3.67 11.29 -10.08
C ASP A 205 -2.32 10.96 -9.43
N PHE A 206 -2.17 9.76 -8.96
CA PHE A 206 -0.98 9.34 -8.22
C PHE A 206 0.00 8.53 -9.06
N VAL A 207 1.27 8.54 -8.64
CA VAL A 207 2.38 7.92 -9.36
C VAL A 207 2.30 6.39 -9.25
N LEU A 208 2.50 5.70 -10.38
CA LEU A 208 2.66 4.26 -10.54
C LEU A 208 4.12 3.87 -10.79
N ARG A 209 4.84 4.70 -11.57
CA ARG A 209 6.29 4.59 -11.80
C ARG A 209 6.89 5.98 -11.75
N ARG A 210 8.00 6.14 -11.06
CA ARG A 210 8.70 7.42 -10.88
C ARG A 210 9.52 7.76 -12.11
N ALA A 211 9.87 9.04 -12.27
CA ALA A 211 10.72 9.51 -13.36
C ALA A 211 12.16 8.97 -13.31
N ASP A 212 12.63 8.58 -12.14
CA ASP A 212 13.92 7.88 -11.95
C ASP A 212 13.87 6.38 -12.28
N GLY A 213 12.72 5.91 -12.78
CA GLY A 213 12.50 4.52 -13.19
C GLY A 213 12.05 3.58 -12.07
N LEU A 214 12.03 4.04 -10.82
CA LEU A 214 11.62 3.21 -9.69
C LEU A 214 10.10 3.00 -9.66
N TRP A 215 9.69 1.81 -9.25
CA TRP A 215 8.28 1.49 -9.06
C TRP A 215 7.72 2.20 -7.84
N ALA A 216 6.50 2.71 -7.96
CA ALA A 216 5.83 3.32 -6.83
C ALA A 216 5.20 2.26 -5.93
N TYR A 217 5.24 2.50 -4.62
CA TYR A 217 4.69 1.62 -3.59
C TYR A 217 3.26 1.14 -3.91
N GLN A 218 2.40 2.04 -4.39
CA GLN A 218 0.98 1.71 -4.64
C GLN A 218 0.80 0.59 -5.66
N LEU A 219 1.54 0.62 -6.77
CA LEU A 219 1.44 -0.41 -7.80
C LEU A 219 2.09 -1.71 -7.35
N ALA A 220 3.29 -1.62 -6.77
CA ALA A 220 4.05 -2.79 -6.36
C ALA A 220 3.32 -3.61 -5.29
N VAL A 221 2.80 -2.95 -4.24
CA VAL A 221 2.10 -3.66 -3.15
C VAL A 221 0.82 -4.32 -3.62
N VAL A 222 0.03 -3.66 -4.48
CA VAL A 222 -1.24 -4.22 -4.99
C VAL A 222 -0.97 -5.43 -5.89
N ALA A 223 0.02 -5.34 -6.79
CA ALA A 223 0.38 -6.43 -7.68
C ALA A 223 0.93 -7.65 -6.92
N ASP A 224 1.75 -7.42 -5.90
CA ASP A 224 2.32 -8.49 -5.09
C ASP A 224 1.30 -9.11 -4.13
N ASP A 225 0.47 -8.30 -3.46
CA ASP A 225 -0.59 -8.82 -2.59
C ASP A 225 -1.51 -9.76 -3.37
N ALA A 226 -1.90 -9.38 -4.60
CA ALA A 226 -2.72 -10.24 -5.45
C ALA A 226 -1.99 -11.52 -5.88
N ALA A 227 -0.72 -11.41 -6.31
CA ALA A 227 0.05 -12.57 -6.76
C ALA A 227 0.38 -13.57 -5.64
N GLN A 228 0.52 -13.07 -4.40
CA GLN A 228 0.74 -13.91 -3.22
C GLN A 228 -0.57 -14.41 -2.59
N GLY A 229 -1.73 -14.05 -3.14
CA GLY A 229 -3.03 -14.45 -2.59
C GLY A 229 -3.33 -13.84 -1.22
N ILE A 230 -2.83 -12.63 -0.96
CA ILE A 230 -3.07 -11.94 0.33
C ILE A 230 -4.55 -11.61 0.47
N THR A 231 -5.15 -12.13 1.53
CA THR A 231 -6.55 -11.90 1.89
C THR A 231 -6.71 -10.85 2.99
N HIS A 232 -5.66 -10.64 3.80
CA HIS A 232 -5.69 -9.73 4.94
C HIS A 232 -4.42 -8.89 5.02
N VAL A 233 -4.62 -7.57 5.10
CA VAL A 233 -3.57 -6.56 5.23
C VAL A 233 -3.63 -5.97 6.63
N VAL A 234 -2.68 -6.36 7.48
CA VAL A 234 -2.45 -5.76 8.80
C VAL A 234 -1.20 -4.91 8.73
N ARG A 235 -1.31 -3.59 9.01
CA ARG A 235 -0.20 -2.63 8.90
C ARG A 235 -0.40 -1.41 9.78
N GLY A 236 0.61 -0.56 9.92
CA GLY A 236 0.52 0.67 10.71
C GLY A 236 -0.52 1.68 10.20
N ALA A 237 -1.17 2.41 11.10
CA ALA A 237 -2.20 3.40 10.77
C ALA A 237 -1.68 4.58 9.94
N ASP A 238 -0.38 4.81 9.87
CA ASP A 238 0.24 5.78 8.98
C ASP A 238 0.10 5.45 7.48
N LEU A 239 -0.30 4.22 7.17
CA LEU A 239 -0.60 3.78 5.82
C LEU A 239 -2.10 3.76 5.51
N ALA A 240 -2.97 4.18 6.43
CA ALA A 240 -4.41 4.15 6.23
C ALA A 240 -4.85 4.98 5.00
N ASP A 241 -4.25 6.15 4.79
CA ASP A 241 -4.53 7.05 3.66
C ASP A 241 -4.16 6.45 2.30
N ASN A 242 -3.38 5.36 2.27
CA ASN A 242 -3.05 4.67 1.03
C ASN A 242 -4.14 3.70 0.58
N THR A 243 -5.05 3.32 1.48
CA THR A 243 -6.02 2.25 1.24
C THR A 243 -6.92 2.55 0.05
N ALA A 244 -7.50 3.74 -0.05
CA ALA A 244 -8.37 4.10 -1.16
C ALA A 244 -7.66 4.05 -2.53
N ARG A 245 -6.36 4.44 -2.60
CA ARG A 245 -5.54 4.32 -3.82
C ARG A 245 -5.37 2.86 -4.24
N GLN A 246 -5.15 1.99 -3.25
CA GLN A 246 -4.97 0.55 -3.47
C GLN A 246 -6.28 -0.11 -3.90
N LEU A 247 -7.40 0.26 -3.28
CA LEU A 247 -8.74 -0.20 -3.70
C LEU A 247 -9.04 0.17 -5.16
N LEU A 248 -8.72 1.41 -5.56
CA LEU A 248 -8.91 1.84 -6.95
C LEU A 248 -8.01 1.06 -7.91
N LEU A 249 -6.75 0.79 -7.55
CA LEU A 249 -5.84 -0.03 -8.35
C LEU A 249 -6.31 -1.48 -8.46
N GLN A 250 -6.78 -2.06 -7.36
CA GLN A 250 -7.35 -3.41 -7.36
C GLN A 250 -8.53 -3.50 -8.32
N ALA A 251 -9.46 -2.55 -8.25
CA ALA A 251 -10.60 -2.48 -9.17
C ALA A 251 -10.15 -2.29 -10.63
N ALA A 252 -9.20 -1.37 -10.88
CA ALA A 252 -8.67 -1.11 -12.23
C ALA A 252 -7.95 -2.31 -12.86
N LEU A 253 -7.32 -3.14 -12.05
CA LEU A 253 -6.60 -4.33 -12.50
C LEU A 253 -7.44 -5.60 -12.41
N GLY A 254 -8.68 -5.54 -11.90
CA GLY A 254 -9.54 -6.71 -11.69
C GLY A 254 -8.98 -7.67 -10.64
N LEU A 255 -8.30 -7.14 -9.62
CA LEU A 255 -7.66 -7.91 -8.56
C LEU A 255 -8.57 -8.01 -7.32
N PRO A 256 -8.41 -9.06 -6.51
CA PRO A 256 -9.18 -9.21 -5.27
C PRO A 256 -8.83 -8.11 -4.26
N THR A 257 -9.82 -7.72 -3.47
CA THR A 257 -9.65 -6.74 -2.40
C THR A 257 -9.44 -7.46 -1.07
N PRO A 258 -8.32 -7.25 -0.37
CA PRO A 258 -8.09 -7.83 0.95
C PRO A 258 -8.87 -7.09 2.04
N HIS A 259 -9.04 -7.72 3.20
CA HIS A 259 -9.52 -7.07 4.41
C HIS A 259 -8.40 -6.26 5.05
N TYR A 260 -8.73 -5.07 5.56
CA TYR A 260 -7.74 -4.16 6.17
C TYR A 260 -7.90 -4.07 7.68
N LEU A 261 -6.76 -4.02 8.38
CA LEU A 261 -6.64 -3.68 9.79
C LEU A 261 -5.41 -2.78 9.98
N HIS A 262 -5.62 -1.54 10.40
CA HIS A 262 -4.55 -0.61 10.69
C HIS A 262 -4.25 -0.58 12.19
N THR A 263 -3.01 -0.93 12.59
CA THR A 263 -2.58 -0.98 13.99
C THR A 263 -2.35 0.43 14.56
N PRO A 264 -2.42 0.61 15.88
CA PRO A 264 -1.98 1.85 16.50
C PRO A 264 -0.53 2.19 16.14
N LEU A 265 -0.19 3.48 16.18
CA LEU A 265 1.17 3.96 16.02
C LEU A 265 1.89 3.99 17.37
N VAL A 266 3.19 3.73 17.36
CA VAL A 266 4.05 4.02 18.50
C VAL A 266 4.40 5.51 18.45
N LEU A 267 4.10 6.22 19.53
CA LEU A 267 4.37 7.64 19.65
C LEU A 267 5.62 7.85 20.52
N GLY A 268 6.41 8.84 20.18
CA GLY A 268 7.49 9.35 21.04
C GLY A 268 6.95 10.09 22.25
N ALA A 269 7.82 10.48 23.16
CA ALA A 269 7.46 11.25 24.35
C ALA A 269 6.86 12.64 24.02
N ASP A 270 7.14 13.15 22.84
CA ASP A 270 6.60 14.40 22.28
C ASP A 270 5.24 14.22 21.57
N GLY A 271 4.68 13.01 21.59
CA GLY A 271 3.44 12.67 20.88
C GLY A 271 3.60 12.52 19.37
N SER A 272 4.77 12.71 18.80
CA SER A 272 5.03 12.49 17.39
C SER A 272 5.16 10.99 17.07
N LYS A 273 4.85 10.62 15.82
CA LYS A 273 5.05 9.24 15.37
C LYS A 273 6.52 8.85 15.47
N LEU A 274 6.78 7.74 16.16
CA LEU A 274 8.13 7.18 16.22
C LEU A 274 8.50 6.58 14.86
N SER A 275 9.50 7.18 14.20
CA SER A 275 10.00 6.73 12.89
C SER A 275 11.52 6.76 12.87
N LYS A 276 12.14 6.04 11.93
CA LYS A 276 13.60 6.07 11.74
C LYS A 276 14.13 7.50 11.51
N GLN A 277 13.33 8.36 10.87
CA GLN A 277 13.69 9.76 10.62
C GLN A 277 13.64 10.62 11.87
N ASN A 278 12.84 10.25 12.89
CA ASN A 278 12.70 10.96 14.16
C ASN A 278 13.49 10.30 15.30
N GLY A 279 14.57 9.55 14.95
CA GLY A 279 15.46 8.99 15.97
C GLY A 279 14.95 7.75 16.70
N ALA A 280 13.99 7.01 16.10
CA ALA A 280 13.59 5.72 16.65
C ALA A 280 14.82 4.81 16.80
N ALA A 281 15.15 4.45 18.05
CA ALA A 281 16.22 3.51 18.33
C ALA A 281 15.95 2.16 17.70
N ALA A 282 17.02 1.48 17.26
CA ALA A 282 16.94 0.07 16.89
C ALA A 282 16.39 -0.75 18.06
N LEU A 283 15.68 -1.85 17.74
CA LEU A 283 15.19 -2.75 18.78
C LEU A 283 16.38 -3.38 19.54
N ASP A 284 16.31 -3.32 20.86
CA ASP A 284 17.15 -4.18 21.70
C ASP A 284 16.50 -5.56 21.78
N LEU A 285 17.14 -6.55 21.16
CA LEU A 285 16.69 -7.92 21.12
C LEU A 285 17.58 -8.88 21.94
N HIS A 286 18.39 -8.37 22.86
CA HIS A 286 19.04 -9.20 23.89
C HIS A 286 17.99 -9.87 24.78
N HIS A 287 16.86 -9.17 24.99
CA HIS A 287 15.68 -9.69 25.68
C HIS A 287 14.44 -9.51 24.80
N PRO A 288 14.21 -10.39 23.80
CA PRO A 288 13.17 -10.19 22.79
C PRO A 288 11.75 -10.12 23.39
N LEU A 289 11.50 -10.83 24.50
CA LEU A 289 10.22 -10.74 25.20
C LEU A 289 9.93 -9.34 25.73
N THR A 290 10.93 -8.57 26.16
CA THR A 290 10.75 -7.20 26.63
C THR A 290 10.26 -6.30 25.49
N ALA A 291 10.89 -6.37 24.31
CA ALA A 291 10.48 -5.63 23.12
C ALA A 291 9.07 -6.04 22.66
N LEU A 292 8.76 -7.34 22.68
CA LEU A 292 7.43 -7.84 22.34
C LEU A 292 6.35 -7.46 23.34
N ASN A 293 6.66 -7.39 24.64
CA ASN A 293 5.75 -6.87 25.66
C ASN A 293 5.38 -5.41 25.42
N GLN A 294 6.36 -4.58 25.01
CA GLN A 294 6.09 -3.20 24.64
C GLN A 294 5.16 -3.14 23.41
N ALA A 295 5.42 -3.95 22.38
CA ALA A 295 4.56 -4.04 21.20
C ALA A 295 3.15 -4.56 21.54
N ALA A 296 3.07 -5.58 22.38
CA ALA A 296 1.81 -6.15 22.87
C ALA A 296 0.97 -5.12 23.64
N THR A 297 1.61 -4.32 24.48
CA THR A 297 0.94 -3.23 25.23
C THR A 297 0.32 -2.20 24.28
N VAL A 298 1.01 -1.81 23.20
CA VAL A 298 0.49 -0.89 22.17
C VAL A 298 -0.75 -1.50 21.48
N LEU A 299 -0.78 -2.83 21.34
CA LEU A 299 -1.91 -3.58 20.77
C LEU A 299 -3.04 -3.84 21.76
N GLY A 300 -2.91 -3.40 23.03
CA GLY A 300 -3.89 -3.65 24.09
C GLY A 300 -3.86 -5.08 24.64
N LEU A 301 -2.74 -5.80 24.46
CA LEU A 301 -2.54 -7.14 24.97
C LEU A 301 -1.83 -7.09 26.35
N PRO A 302 -2.07 -8.07 27.23
CA PRO A 302 -1.42 -8.12 28.54
C PRO A 302 0.08 -8.41 28.39
N ALA A 303 0.90 -7.87 29.30
CA ALA A 303 2.30 -8.25 29.40
C ALA A 303 2.43 -9.73 29.84
N HIS A 304 3.50 -10.37 29.40
CA HIS A 304 3.80 -11.76 29.71
C HIS A 304 5.18 -11.90 30.33
N ALA A 305 5.32 -12.75 31.36
CA ALA A 305 6.58 -12.98 32.07
C ALA A 305 7.21 -14.36 31.81
N GLY A 306 6.49 -15.24 31.11
CA GLY A 306 6.92 -16.60 30.80
C GLY A 306 7.80 -16.72 29.56
N PRO A 307 8.09 -17.94 29.12
CA PRO A 307 8.87 -18.17 27.90
C PRO A 307 8.21 -17.55 26.67
N LEU A 308 9.05 -17.10 25.71
CA LEU A 308 8.57 -16.47 24.47
C LEU A 308 7.52 -17.28 23.69
N PRO A 309 7.67 -18.61 23.48
CA PRO A 309 6.63 -19.37 22.78
C PRO A 309 5.28 -19.36 23.50
N GLN A 310 5.27 -19.39 24.84
CA GLN A 310 4.04 -19.29 25.63
C GLN A 310 3.39 -17.91 25.48
N ALA A 311 4.20 -16.83 25.52
CA ALA A 311 3.70 -15.47 25.32
C ALA A 311 3.01 -15.32 23.97
N LEU A 312 3.62 -15.81 22.88
CA LEU A 312 3.04 -15.78 21.55
C LEU A 312 1.74 -16.58 21.44
N ALA A 313 1.67 -17.75 22.09
CA ALA A 313 0.45 -18.57 22.11
C ALA A 313 -0.69 -17.87 22.88
N ASP A 314 -0.39 -17.32 24.05
CA ASP A 314 -1.37 -16.63 24.89
C ASP A 314 -1.88 -15.34 24.19
N TRP A 315 -0.99 -14.55 23.60
CA TRP A 315 -1.39 -13.37 22.81
C TRP A 315 -2.23 -13.75 21.59
N THR A 316 -1.93 -14.86 20.92
CA THR A 316 -2.76 -15.35 19.80
C THR A 316 -4.19 -15.65 20.28
N GLY A 317 -4.36 -16.33 21.42
CA GLY A 317 -5.66 -16.58 22.02
C GLY A 317 -6.38 -15.31 22.46
N HIS A 318 -5.66 -14.32 23.01
CA HIS A 318 -6.24 -13.01 23.33
C HIS A 318 -6.69 -12.24 22.07
N TRP A 319 -5.88 -12.26 21.02
CA TRP A 319 -6.17 -11.62 19.75
C TRP A 319 -7.42 -12.19 19.08
N ALA A 320 -7.55 -13.53 19.03
CA ALA A 320 -8.72 -14.21 18.48
C ALA A 320 -10.01 -13.75 19.21
N ARG A 321 -10.04 -13.85 20.53
CA ARG A 321 -11.20 -13.46 21.35
C ARG A 321 -11.57 -11.98 21.22
N PHE A 322 -10.57 -11.08 21.05
CA PHE A 322 -10.80 -9.65 20.89
C PHE A 322 -11.53 -9.34 19.57
N TRP A 323 -11.11 -9.98 18.48
CA TRP A 323 -11.68 -9.73 17.16
C TRP A 323 -12.98 -10.50 16.93
N GLU A 324 -13.17 -11.68 17.50
CA GLU A 324 -14.47 -12.40 17.50
C GLU A 324 -15.59 -11.54 18.08
N LYS A 325 -15.35 -10.91 19.22
CA LYS A 325 -16.34 -10.02 19.86
C LYS A 325 -16.70 -8.80 19.01
N LYS A 326 -15.76 -8.27 18.22
CA LYS A 326 -16.02 -7.13 17.32
C LYS A 326 -16.76 -7.52 16.05
N THR A 327 -16.58 -8.75 15.57
CA THR A 327 -17.22 -9.23 14.33
C THR A 327 -18.70 -9.52 14.51
N VAL A 328 -19.14 -9.89 15.71
CA VAL A 328 -20.56 -10.16 16.04
C VAL A 328 -21.45 -8.91 15.96
N GLY A 329 -20.88 -7.70 15.92
CA GLY A 329 -21.62 -6.43 15.86
C GLY A 329 -21.54 -5.68 14.53
N CYS A 330 -20.86 -6.21 13.50
CA CYS A 330 -20.67 -5.50 12.23
C CYS A 330 -21.21 -6.34 11.07
N PRO A 331 -22.21 -5.85 10.30
CA PRO A 331 -22.60 -6.52 9.06
C PRO A 331 -21.42 -6.51 8.09
N LEU A 332 -20.87 -7.68 7.80
CA LEU A 332 -19.90 -7.93 6.74
C LEU A 332 -20.57 -7.69 5.39
N THR A 333 -20.54 -6.46 4.91
CA THR A 333 -20.71 -6.18 3.47
C THR A 333 -20.04 -4.86 3.14
N ALA A 334 -18.75 -4.88 2.82
CA ALA A 334 -18.23 -3.93 1.86
C ALA A 334 -18.71 -4.42 0.48
N THR A 335 -19.94 -4.10 0.14
CA THR A 335 -20.47 -4.39 -1.19
C THR A 335 -19.93 -3.34 -2.15
N ILE A 336 -18.72 -3.53 -2.68
CA ILE A 336 -18.50 -3.20 -4.07
C ILE A 336 -19.24 -4.32 -4.81
N GLN A 337 -20.50 -4.05 -5.19
CA GLN A 337 -21.22 -4.99 -6.05
C GLN A 337 -20.34 -5.32 -7.24
N SER A 338 -20.04 -6.59 -7.40
CA SER A 338 -19.34 -7.15 -8.54
C SER A 338 -20.19 -6.88 -9.82
N VAL A 339 -19.92 -5.75 -10.46
CA VAL A 339 -20.33 -5.50 -11.84
C VAL A 339 -19.32 -6.23 -12.73
N GLY A 340 -19.36 -7.54 -12.72
CA GLY A 340 -18.37 -8.38 -13.40
C GLY A 340 -18.90 -9.69 -13.95
N ALA A 341 -20.16 -9.74 -14.40
CA ALA A 341 -20.72 -10.96 -15.01
C ALA A 341 -21.42 -10.76 -16.36
N ASN A 342 -21.24 -9.61 -17.04
CA ASN A 342 -21.97 -9.38 -18.31
C ASN A 342 -21.13 -8.82 -19.47
N VAL A 343 -19.82 -9.01 -19.49
CA VAL A 343 -18.97 -8.62 -20.65
C VAL A 343 -18.58 -9.81 -21.54
N ALA A 344 -18.88 -11.04 -21.15
CA ALA A 344 -18.51 -12.24 -21.91
C ALA A 344 -19.55 -12.69 -22.94
N GLN A 345 -20.65 -11.97 -23.21
CA GLN A 345 -21.70 -12.36 -24.13
C GLN A 345 -22.03 -11.36 -25.27
N ARG A 346 -21.12 -10.53 -25.67
CA ARG A 346 -21.25 -9.70 -26.89
C ARG A 346 -19.97 -9.70 -27.70
N MET A 347 -19.54 -10.85 -28.16
CA MET A 347 -18.65 -11.03 -29.31
C MET A 347 -19.05 -12.34 -29.97
N ASP A 348 -20.12 -12.30 -30.77
CA ASP A 348 -20.39 -13.09 -31.95
C ASP A 348 -20.69 -12.13 -33.08
#